data_8b7704f2057e48c5bef63db083ca3490
#
_entry.id   8b7704f2057e48c5bef63db083ca3490
#
_cell.length_a   1.000
_cell.length_b   1.000
_cell.length_c   1.000
_cell.angle_alpha   90.00
_cell.angle_beta   90.00
_cell.angle_gamma   90.00
#
_symmetry.space_group_name_H-M   'P 1'
#
loop_
_entity.id
_entity.type
_entity.pdbx_description
1 polymer ?
#
loop_
_entity_poly.entity_id
_entity_poly.type
_entity_poly.pdbx_seq_one_letter_code
_entity_poly.pdbx_strand_id
1 'polypeptide(L)'
;MTFIIHASVGGTMDAPSFGIDGGWAGLRTTQQFVDKFPGGAESDDSRALFHTDGQTKEVLTIGSFNHGYAVAKYRNVDVNGNRGDYPAGFVDTDFPMFRLADAYLMYAEVVARNKGGDASKAVSYINELRERAYGDPSRNISASDLTEAFILNERARELYWEAHRRTDLIRFNQFTENGIWAFKGGVPQGTTTPSFRDLMPIPASDLGVNTNLTQNPGY
;
A
#
# COMPACT_ATOMS: atom_id res chain seq x y z
N MET A 1 -6.03 -8.72 -11.09
CA MET A 1 -4.91 -8.96 -10.11
C MET A 1 -3.68 -9.64 -10.70
N THR A 2 -3.73 -10.16 -11.92
CA THR A 2 -2.63 -10.91 -12.57
C THR A 2 -1.25 -10.26 -12.39
N PHE A 3 -1.11 -8.97 -12.74
CA PHE A 3 0.18 -8.27 -12.61
C PHE A 3 0.68 -8.24 -11.17
N ILE A 4 -0.17 -7.93 -10.20
CA ILE A 4 0.25 -7.77 -8.80
C ILE A 4 0.73 -9.11 -8.23
N ILE A 5 -0.01 -10.20 -8.44
CA ILE A 5 0.34 -11.53 -7.91
C ILE A 5 1.64 -12.02 -8.55
N HIS A 6 1.75 -12.00 -9.89
CA HIS A 6 2.95 -12.48 -10.57
C HIS A 6 4.20 -11.65 -10.25
N ALA A 7 4.06 -10.33 -10.19
CA ALA A 7 5.20 -9.47 -9.91
C ALA A 7 5.65 -9.52 -8.44
N SER A 8 4.79 -9.97 -7.52
CA SER A 8 5.15 -10.16 -6.11
C SER A 8 5.80 -11.50 -5.83
N VAL A 9 5.47 -12.55 -6.60
CA VAL A 9 5.96 -13.93 -6.35
C VAL A 9 7.31 -14.17 -7.03
N GLY A 10 8.24 -14.77 -6.30
CA GLY A 10 9.55 -15.13 -6.82
C GLY A 10 10.52 -15.57 -5.72
N GLY A 11 11.77 -15.83 -6.09
CA GLY A 11 12.80 -16.31 -5.14
C GLY A 11 12.39 -17.62 -4.47
N THR A 12 12.38 -17.64 -3.14
CA THR A 12 12.00 -18.80 -2.32
C THR A 12 10.49 -18.98 -2.15
N MET A 13 9.66 -18.09 -2.72
CA MET A 13 8.21 -18.20 -2.63
C MET A 13 7.67 -19.37 -3.45
N ASP A 14 6.79 -20.16 -2.84
CA ASP A 14 6.11 -21.27 -3.51
C ASP A 14 4.95 -20.76 -4.38
N ALA A 15 5.19 -20.60 -5.69
CA ALA A 15 4.20 -20.06 -6.63
C ALA A 15 2.87 -20.83 -6.65
N PRO A 16 2.82 -22.17 -6.59
CA PRO A 16 1.59 -22.92 -6.47
C PRO A 16 0.74 -22.53 -5.26
N SER A 17 1.33 -22.20 -4.10
CA SER A 17 0.59 -21.74 -2.93
C SER A 17 -0.08 -20.37 -3.13
N PHE A 18 0.36 -19.61 -4.14
CA PHE A 18 -0.28 -18.38 -4.59
C PHE A 18 -1.29 -18.58 -5.72
N GLY A 19 -1.53 -19.83 -6.12
CA GLY A 19 -2.48 -20.18 -7.18
C GLY A 19 -2.02 -19.84 -8.59
N ILE A 20 -0.69 -19.76 -8.82
CA ILE A 20 -0.05 -19.49 -10.11
C ILE A 20 1.07 -20.51 -10.38
N ASP A 21 1.50 -20.63 -11.64
CA ASP A 21 2.55 -21.60 -12.01
C ASP A 21 3.97 -21.03 -11.83
N GLY A 22 4.10 -19.69 -11.77
CA GLY A 22 5.38 -19.00 -11.57
C GLY A 22 5.19 -17.50 -11.48
N GLY A 23 6.15 -16.80 -10.88
CA GLY A 23 6.12 -15.35 -10.69
C GLY A 23 7.26 -14.65 -11.44
N TRP A 24 7.21 -13.30 -11.44
CA TRP A 24 8.18 -12.44 -12.16
C TRP A 24 9.22 -11.80 -11.24
N ALA A 25 9.09 -11.94 -9.92
CA ALA A 25 10.08 -11.50 -8.94
C ALA A 25 10.43 -9.99 -9.03
N GLY A 26 9.46 -9.09 -9.08
CA GLY A 26 9.69 -7.65 -9.29
C GLY A 26 9.27 -6.74 -8.16
N LEU A 27 8.10 -6.95 -7.57
CA LEU A 27 7.51 -6.04 -6.60
C LEU A 27 7.88 -6.38 -5.16
N ARG A 28 8.39 -5.39 -4.43
CA ARG A 28 8.83 -5.51 -3.02
C ARG A 28 8.42 -4.29 -2.22
N THR A 29 8.46 -4.40 -0.91
CA THR A 29 8.21 -3.29 0.00
C THR A 29 9.48 -2.53 0.33
N THR A 30 9.35 -1.25 0.69
CA THR A 30 10.42 -0.50 1.33
C THR A 30 10.40 -0.75 2.84
N GLN A 31 11.56 -0.64 3.50
CA GLN A 31 11.64 -0.72 4.96
C GLN A 31 10.71 0.27 5.66
N GLN A 32 10.56 1.48 5.12
CA GLN A 32 9.67 2.50 5.69
C GLN A 32 8.20 2.10 5.68
N PHE A 33 7.81 1.18 4.79
CA PHE A 33 6.47 0.61 4.81
C PHE A 33 6.36 -0.51 5.84
N VAL A 34 7.32 -1.43 5.89
CA VAL A 34 7.37 -2.52 6.88
C VAL A 34 7.34 -1.96 8.31
N ASP A 35 8.06 -0.87 8.57
CA ASP A 35 8.13 -0.20 9.87
C ASP A 35 6.80 0.47 10.32
N LYS A 36 5.78 0.49 9.46
CA LYS A 36 4.43 0.93 9.85
C LYS A 36 3.66 -0.14 10.65
N PHE A 37 4.11 -1.37 10.60
CA PHE A 37 3.57 -2.45 11.41
C PHE A 37 4.40 -2.57 12.69
N PRO A 38 3.78 -2.52 13.89
CA PRO A 38 4.49 -2.75 15.15
C PRO A 38 5.17 -4.13 15.13
N GLY A 39 6.47 -4.17 15.31
CA GLY A 39 7.24 -5.42 15.14
C GLY A 39 7.66 -5.74 13.69
N GLY A 40 7.30 -4.89 12.73
CA GLY A 40 7.68 -5.08 11.32
C GLY A 40 7.04 -6.32 10.70
N ALA A 41 7.85 -7.20 10.12
CA ALA A 41 7.36 -8.44 9.51
C ALA A 41 6.92 -9.49 10.54
N GLU A 42 7.38 -9.37 11.80
CA GLU A 42 7.00 -10.24 12.93
C GLU A 42 5.78 -9.68 13.70
N SER A 43 5.04 -8.76 13.09
CA SER A 43 3.89 -8.11 13.70
C SER A 43 2.77 -9.10 14.03
N ASP A 44 2.09 -8.87 15.15
CA ASP A 44 0.81 -9.50 15.50
C ASP A 44 -0.38 -9.00 14.67
N ASP A 45 -0.16 -7.97 13.83
CA ASP A 45 -1.14 -7.47 12.87
C ASP A 45 -1.23 -8.42 11.67
N SER A 46 -2.34 -9.14 11.53
CA SER A 46 -2.55 -10.12 10.44
C SER A 46 -2.48 -9.54 9.02
N ARG A 47 -2.44 -8.21 8.90
CA ARG A 47 -2.22 -7.51 7.62
C ARG A 47 -0.74 -7.40 7.24
N ALA A 48 0.19 -7.74 8.15
CA ALA A 48 1.63 -7.74 7.88
C ALA A 48 2.03 -8.94 7.01
N LEU A 49 1.51 -9.01 5.80
CA LEU A 49 1.68 -10.14 4.88
C LEU A 49 2.93 -9.95 4.02
N PHE A 50 4.08 -10.27 4.60
CA PHE A 50 5.39 -10.19 3.95
C PHE A 50 6.03 -11.56 3.83
N HIS A 51 6.68 -11.83 2.70
CA HIS A 51 7.60 -12.95 2.55
C HIS A 51 9.01 -12.46 2.90
N THR A 52 9.66 -13.13 3.85
CA THR A 52 10.96 -12.72 4.40
C THR A 52 12.08 -13.71 4.12
N ASP A 53 11.76 -14.96 3.75
CA ASP A 53 12.76 -15.99 3.51
C ASP A 53 13.66 -15.64 2.31
N GLY A 54 14.96 -15.59 2.56
CA GLY A 54 15.95 -15.19 1.56
C GLY A 54 15.93 -13.70 1.20
N GLN A 55 15.21 -12.85 1.95
CA GLN A 55 15.09 -11.42 1.68
C GLN A 55 15.51 -10.55 2.87
N THR A 56 16.02 -9.36 2.59
CA THR A 56 16.33 -8.34 3.60
C THR A 56 15.23 -7.28 3.66
N LYS A 57 15.04 -6.64 4.82
CA LYS A 57 14.08 -5.54 4.94
C LYS A 57 14.51 -4.32 4.14
N GLU A 58 15.80 -4.02 4.10
CA GLU A 58 16.40 -2.90 3.40
C GLU A 58 16.55 -3.20 1.91
N VAL A 59 16.22 -2.20 1.09
CA VAL A 59 16.49 -2.22 -0.36
C VAL A 59 17.83 -1.54 -0.60
N LEU A 60 18.91 -2.32 -0.68
CA LEU A 60 20.26 -1.81 -0.95
C LEU A 60 20.53 -1.69 -2.46
N THR A 61 19.97 -2.60 -3.24
CA THR A 61 20.11 -2.63 -4.70
C THR A 61 18.74 -2.84 -5.32
N ILE A 62 18.27 -1.86 -6.09
CA ILE A 62 16.92 -1.87 -6.67
C ILE A 62 16.69 -3.03 -7.65
N GLY A 63 17.74 -3.50 -8.32
CA GLY A 63 17.68 -4.62 -9.25
C GLY A 63 17.68 -6.02 -8.59
N SER A 64 17.91 -6.12 -7.27
CA SER A 64 17.92 -7.40 -6.57
C SER A 64 16.58 -7.70 -5.93
N PHE A 65 15.95 -8.80 -6.30
CA PHE A 65 14.68 -9.23 -5.68
C PHE A 65 14.84 -9.59 -4.20
N ASN A 66 16.05 -9.96 -3.76
CA ASN A 66 16.33 -10.30 -2.36
C ASN A 66 16.39 -9.08 -1.44
N HIS A 67 16.34 -7.87 -1.96
CA HIS A 67 16.36 -6.63 -1.20
C HIS A 67 14.95 -6.00 -1.15
N GLY A 68 14.39 -5.86 0.05
CA GLY A 68 13.00 -5.56 0.32
C GLY A 68 12.15 -6.84 0.37
N TYR A 69 11.20 -6.90 1.30
CA TYR A 69 10.29 -8.06 1.41
C TYR A 69 9.26 -8.09 0.28
N ALA A 70 8.97 -9.27 -0.26
CA ALA A 70 7.87 -9.45 -1.19
C ALA A 70 6.52 -9.39 -0.45
N VAL A 71 5.48 -8.96 -1.17
CA VAL A 71 4.12 -8.84 -0.65
C VAL A 71 3.36 -10.15 -0.86
N ALA A 72 2.79 -10.69 0.21
CA ALA A 72 2.00 -11.92 0.18
C ALA A 72 0.49 -11.66 0.37
N LYS A 73 0.03 -10.41 0.20
CA LYS A 73 -1.36 -10.00 0.47
C LYS A 73 -2.37 -10.66 -0.46
N TYR A 74 -2.03 -10.84 -1.72
CA TYR A 74 -2.95 -11.36 -2.73
C TYR A 74 -2.53 -12.73 -3.23
N ARG A 75 -3.51 -13.60 -3.36
CA ARG A 75 -3.35 -14.97 -3.87
C ARG A 75 -4.52 -15.32 -4.79
N ASN A 76 -4.27 -16.17 -5.76
CA ASN A 76 -5.31 -16.76 -6.63
C ASN A 76 -5.81 -18.08 -6.03
N VAL A 77 -6.20 -18.04 -4.75
CA VAL A 77 -6.76 -19.19 -4.02
C VAL A 77 -7.99 -18.75 -3.23
N ASP A 78 -8.95 -19.64 -3.08
CA ASP A 78 -10.14 -19.42 -2.25
C ASP A 78 -9.83 -19.56 -0.74
N VAL A 79 -10.84 -19.37 0.11
CA VAL A 79 -10.72 -19.49 1.58
C VAL A 79 -10.38 -20.91 2.04
N ASN A 80 -10.57 -21.93 1.21
CA ASN A 80 -10.23 -23.33 1.49
C ASN A 80 -8.84 -23.70 0.94
N GLY A 81 -8.16 -22.78 0.29
CA GLY A 81 -6.86 -23.00 -0.34
C GLY A 81 -6.93 -23.61 -1.74
N ASN A 82 -8.12 -23.75 -2.32
CA ASN A 82 -8.26 -24.24 -3.70
C ASN A 82 -7.80 -23.15 -4.67
N ARG A 83 -7.06 -23.56 -5.67
CA ARG A 83 -6.61 -22.67 -6.74
C ARG A 83 -7.82 -22.13 -7.51
N GLY A 84 -7.85 -20.82 -7.74
CA GLY A 84 -8.77 -20.17 -8.66
C GLY A 84 -8.44 -20.48 -10.12
N ASP A 85 -9.34 -20.13 -11.03
CA ASP A 85 -9.10 -20.29 -12.47
C ASP A 85 -7.85 -19.52 -12.91
N TYR A 86 -7.12 -20.11 -13.85
CA TYR A 86 -5.85 -19.55 -14.33
C TYR A 86 -5.71 -19.74 -15.86
N PRO A 87 -6.70 -19.33 -16.67
CA PRO A 87 -6.64 -19.53 -18.11
C PRO A 87 -5.53 -18.66 -18.74
N ALA A 88 -4.66 -19.29 -19.52
CA ALA A 88 -3.56 -18.63 -20.22
C ALA A 88 -2.66 -17.74 -19.33
N GLY A 89 -2.53 -18.07 -18.04
CA GLY A 89 -1.70 -17.32 -17.09
C GLY A 89 -2.38 -16.11 -16.45
N PHE A 90 -3.69 -15.94 -16.63
CA PHE A 90 -4.44 -14.87 -15.98
C PHE A 90 -5.16 -15.40 -14.74
N VAL A 91 -5.04 -14.68 -13.63
CA VAL A 91 -5.76 -15.02 -12.39
C VAL A 91 -7.20 -14.51 -12.46
N ASP A 92 -8.13 -15.18 -11.78
CA ASP A 92 -9.53 -14.75 -11.65
C ASP A 92 -9.79 -13.86 -10.41
N THR A 93 -8.76 -13.65 -9.58
CA THR A 93 -8.83 -12.74 -8.42
C THR A 93 -9.13 -11.31 -8.85
N ASP A 94 -10.21 -10.73 -8.34
CA ASP A 94 -10.63 -9.35 -8.61
C ASP A 94 -9.80 -8.31 -7.87
N PHE A 95 -9.69 -7.11 -8.47
CA PHE A 95 -9.09 -5.96 -7.81
C PHE A 95 -10.17 -5.22 -6.99
N PRO A 96 -9.96 -4.99 -5.67
CA PRO A 96 -10.92 -4.29 -4.84
C PRO A 96 -10.89 -2.79 -5.14
N MET A 97 -11.83 -2.30 -5.94
CA MET A 97 -11.93 -0.86 -6.24
C MET A 97 -12.50 -0.05 -5.06
N PHE A 98 -13.49 -0.61 -4.35
CA PHE A 98 -14.13 0.02 -3.21
C PHE A 98 -14.32 -1.00 -2.09
N ARG A 99 -13.94 -0.62 -0.87
CA ARG A 99 -14.11 -1.45 0.33
C ARG A 99 -14.66 -0.62 1.49
N LEU A 100 -15.46 -1.25 2.34
CA LEU A 100 -15.99 -0.60 3.55
C LEU A 100 -14.87 -0.04 4.44
N ALA A 101 -13.72 -0.72 4.51
CA ALA A 101 -12.57 -0.25 5.26
C ALA A 101 -12.07 1.14 4.80
N ASP A 102 -12.06 1.41 3.49
CA ASP A 102 -11.71 2.75 2.99
C ASP A 102 -12.73 3.80 3.43
N ALA A 103 -14.03 3.50 3.37
CA ALA A 103 -15.09 4.41 3.85
C ALA A 103 -14.94 4.71 5.35
N TYR A 104 -14.62 3.71 6.17
CA TYR A 104 -14.36 3.90 7.60
C TYR A 104 -13.15 4.81 7.85
N LEU A 105 -12.07 4.58 7.12
CA LEU A 105 -10.86 5.39 7.21
C LEU A 105 -11.06 6.82 6.68
N MET A 106 -11.87 7.02 5.62
CA MET A 106 -12.25 8.35 5.15
C MET A 106 -13.07 9.11 6.20
N TYR A 107 -14.04 8.46 6.85
CA TYR A 107 -14.80 9.08 7.92
C TYR A 107 -13.90 9.50 9.09
N ALA A 108 -13.02 8.61 9.52
CA ALA A 108 -12.06 8.88 10.59
C ALA A 108 -11.08 10.00 10.22
N GLU A 109 -10.66 10.11 8.96
CA GLU A 109 -9.83 11.22 8.48
C GLU A 109 -10.56 12.57 8.60
N VAL A 110 -11.83 12.64 8.22
CA VAL A 110 -12.64 13.88 8.34
C VAL A 110 -12.70 14.34 9.80
N VAL A 111 -12.88 13.40 10.73
CA VAL A 111 -12.92 13.70 12.17
C VAL A 111 -11.53 14.15 12.67
N ALA A 112 -10.46 13.43 12.31
CA ALA A 112 -9.10 13.77 12.71
C ALA A 112 -8.65 15.15 12.20
N ARG A 113 -9.17 15.58 11.05
CA ARG A 113 -8.95 16.92 10.46
C ARG A 113 -9.87 18.00 11.04
N ASN A 114 -10.70 17.69 12.02
CA ASN A 114 -11.70 18.62 12.59
C ASN A 114 -12.66 19.22 11.53
N LYS A 115 -13.06 18.42 10.54
CA LYS A 115 -13.98 18.82 9.46
C LYS A 115 -15.41 18.30 9.65
N GLY A 116 -15.74 17.86 10.87
CA GLY A 116 -17.06 17.34 11.25
C GLY A 116 -17.04 15.85 11.56
N GLY A 117 -18.21 15.27 11.79
CA GLY A 117 -18.36 13.89 12.19
C GLY A 117 -18.33 13.69 13.71
N ASP A 118 -18.56 12.45 14.14
CA ASP A 118 -18.57 12.04 15.55
C ASP A 118 -17.31 11.26 15.87
N ALA A 119 -16.58 11.69 16.91
CA ALA A 119 -15.29 11.09 17.29
C ALA A 119 -15.46 9.66 17.83
N SER A 120 -16.53 9.39 18.59
CA SER A 120 -16.80 8.05 19.13
C SER A 120 -17.09 7.06 18.00
N LYS A 121 -17.84 7.50 16.98
CA LYS A 121 -18.12 6.71 15.79
C LYS A 121 -16.87 6.47 14.95
N ALA A 122 -16.01 7.48 14.79
CA ALA A 122 -14.73 7.32 14.09
C ALA A 122 -13.84 6.29 14.78
N VAL A 123 -13.71 6.38 16.11
CA VAL A 123 -12.97 5.41 16.94
C VAL A 123 -13.56 4.00 16.79
N SER A 124 -14.89 3.86 16.83
CA SER A 124 -15.56 2.56 16.65
C SER A 124 -15.21 1.93 15.30
N TYR A 125 -15.25 2.70 14.22
CA TYR A 125 -14.90 2.22 12.88
C TYR A 125 -13.44 1.77 12.76
N ILE A 126 -12.51 2.53 13.34
CA ILE A 126 -11.11 2.15 13.36
C ILE A 126 -10.89 0.89 14.21
N ASN A 127 -11.55 0.79 15.37
CA ASN A 127 -11.40 -0.35 16.25
C ASN A 127 -11.97 -1.63 15.62
N GLU A 128 -13.07 -1.56 14.87
CA GLU A 128 -13.58 -2.69 14.08
C GLU A 128 -12.54 -3.23 13.10
N LEU A 129 -11.81 -2.35 12.38
CA LEU A 129 -10.74 -2.77 11.48
C LEU A 129 -9.56 -3.39 12.25
N ARG A 130 -9.22 -2.82 13.41
CA ARG A 130 -8.11 -3.29 14.24
C ARG A 130 -8.43 -4.62 14.93
N GLU A 131 -9.62 -4.79 15.47
CA GLU A 131 -10.06 -6.06 16.06
C GLU A 131 -10.05 -7.19 15.03
N ARG A 132 -10.47 -6.93 13.80
CA ARG A 132 -10.32 -7.89 12.71
C ARG A 132 -8.85 -8.23 12.43
N ALA A 133 -7.96 -7.22 12.47
CA ALA A 133 -6.55 -7.37 12.15
C ALA A 133 -5.74 -8.07 13.25
N TYR A 134 -6.07 -7.82 14.52
CA TYR A 134 -5.36 -8.39 15.67
C TYR A 134 -6.07 -9.58 16.33
N GLY A 135 -7.32 -9.83 15.95
CA GLY A 135 -8.13 -10.92 16.48
C GLY A 135 -8.78 -10.63 17.85
N ASP A 136 -8.46 -9.50 18.46
CA ASP A 136 -8.97 -9.08 19.77
C ASP A 136 -8.93 -7.53 19.93
N PRO A 137 -9.55 -6.97 21.01
CA PRO A 137 -9.57 -5.54 21.25
C PRO A 137 -8.30 -4.95 21.91
N SER A 138 -7.24 -5.73 22.13
CA SER A 138 -6.03 -5.29 22.86
C SER A 138 -5.30 -4.12 22.19
N ARG A 139 -5.52 -3.95 20.90
CA ARG A 139 -4.92 -2.87 20.08
C ARG A 139 -5.93 -1.77 19.71
N ASN A 140 -7.08 -1.70 20.40
CA ASN A 140 -8.05 -0.64 20.21
C ASN A 140 -7.46 0.72 20.58
N ILE A 141 -7.91 1.73 19.85
CA ILE A 141 -7.52 3.13 20.09
C ILE A 141 -8.60 3.88 20.85
N SER A 142 -8.21 4.99 21.44
CA SER A 142 -9.10 6.00 22.02
C SER A 142 -9.20 7.24 21.13
N ALA A 143 -10.05 8.20 21.50
CA ALA A 143 -10.18 9.45 20.75
C ALA A 143 -8.90 10.28 20.73
N SER A 144 -8.04 10.17 21.75
CA SER A 144 -6.75 10.87 21.81
C SER A 144 -5.73 10.34 20.78
N ASP A 145 -5.89 9.12 20.33
CA ASP A 145 -5.00 8.47 19.34
C ASP A 145 -5.40 8.82 17.90
N LEU A 146 -6.62 9.36 17.70
CA LEU A 146 -7.20 9.66 16.39
C LEU A 146 -6.58 10.92 15.78
N THR A 147 -5.34 10.82 15.32
CA THR A 147 -4.59 11.90 14.68
C THR A 147 -4.46 11.68 13.17
N GLU A 148 -4.18 12.74 12.41
CA GLU A 148 -3.91 12.62 10.96
C GLU A 148 -2.76 11.64 10.69
N ALA A 149 -1.68 11.70 11.46
CA ALA A 149 -0.53 10.81 11.31
C ALA A 149 -0.91 9.34 11.57
N PHE A 150 -1.74 9.08 12.59
CA PHE A 150 -2.27 7.75 12.87
C PHE A 150 -3.12 7.24 11.68
N ILE A 151 -4.05 8.04 11.18
CA ILE A 151 -4.91 7.68 10.05
C ILE A 151 -4.09 7.37 8.80
N LEU A 152 -3.10 8.19 8.46
CA LEU A 152 -2.22 7.94 7.32
C LEU A 152 -1.48 6.59 7.43
N ASN A 153 -1.08 6.20 8.64
CA ASN A 153 -0.43 4.91 8.89
C ASN A 153 -1.43 3.75 8.89
N GLU A 154 -2.63 3.95 9.45
CA GLU A 154 -3.69 2.93 9.42
C GLU A 154 -4.15 2.65 7.99
N ARG A 155 -4.35 3.70 7.16
CA ARG A 155 -4.60 3.57 5.73
C ARG A 155 -3.49 2.80 5.01
N ALA A 156 -2.23 3.04 5.37
CA ALA A 156 -1.12 2.30 4.78
C ALA A 156 -1.17 0.80 5.11
N ARG A 157 -1.46 0.43 6.38
CA ARG A 157 -1.57 -0.98 6.79
C ARG A 157 -2.76 -1.69 6.16
N GLU A 158 -3.89 -0.98 6.05
CA GLU A 158 -5.14 -1.54 5.54
C GLU A 158 -5.16 -1.65 4.01
N LEU A 159 -4.77 -0.58 3.32
CA LEU A 159 -5.05 -0.37 1.89
C LEU A 159 -3.79 -0.51 1.00
N TYR A 160 -2.69 -1.07 1.52
CA TYR A 160 -1.51 -1.25 0.68
C TYR A 160 -1.77 -2.18 -0.51
N TRP A 161 -1.15 -1.88 -1.64
CA TRP A 161 -1.37 -2.56 -2.92
C TRP A 161 -2.81 -2.46 -3.47
N GLU A 162 -3.55 -1.41 -3.04
CA GLU A 162 -4.88 -1.09 -3.53
C GLU A 162 -4.92 0.29 -4.24
N ALA A 163 -3.79 0.77 -4.74
CA ALA A 163 -3.61 2.02 -5.47
C ALA A 163 -3.92 3.32 -4.70
N HIS A 164 -4.13 3.28 -3.37
CA HIS A 164 -4.47 4.46 -2.57
C HIS A 164 -3.24 5.27 -2.13
N ARG A 165 -2.07 4.64 -1.93
CA ARG A 165 -0.96 5.24 -1.18
C ARG A 165 -0.44 6.55 -1.73
N ARG A 166 -0.29 6.68 -3.06
CA ARG A 166 0.18 7.94 -3.67
C ARG A 166 -0.79 9.09 -3.37
N THR A 167 -2.08 8.86 -3.57
CA THR A 167 -3.14 9.85 -3.32
C THR A 167 -3.19 10.24 -1.85
N ASP A 168 -3.07 9.27 -0.94
CA ASP A 168 -3.00 9.52 0.50
C ASP A 168 -1.78 10.40 0.85
N LEU A 169 -0.60 10.05 0.37
CA LEU A 169 0.61 10.80 0.65
C LEU A 169 0.53 12.24 0.13
N ILE A 170 -0.07 12.49 -1.04
CA ILE A 170 -0.31 13.84 -1.57
C ILE A 170 -1.27 14.59 -0.65
N ARG A 171 -2.42 14.01 -0.31
CA ARG A 171 -3.46 14.63 0.52
C ARG A 171 -2.97 14.97 1.93
N PHE A 172 -2.01 14.20 2.45
CA PHE A 172 -1.37 14.43 3.75
C PHE A 172 -0.05 15.22 3.62
N ASN A 173 0.27 15.78 2.46
CA ASN A 173 1.50 16.53 2.18
C ASN A 173 2.78 15.74 2.53
N GLN A 174 2.79 14.44 2.21
CA GLN A 174 3.91 13.52 2.49
C GLN A 174 4.52 12.93 1.22
N PHE A 175 4.00 13.27 0.02
CA PHE A 175 4.47 12.64 -1.20
C PHE A 175 5.78 13.26 -1.70
N THR A 176 5.88 14.57 -1.78
CA THR A 176 7.02 15.28 -2.38
C THR A 176 8.01 15.81 -1.34
N GLU A 177 7.68 16.86 -0.63
CA GLU A 177 8.63 17.64 0.17
C GLU A 177 8.90 17.06 1.57
N ASN A 178 7.98 16.25 2.13
CA ASN A 178 8.09 15.80 3.52
C ASN A 178 8.38 14.31 3.68
N GLY A 179 7.77 13.44 2.86
CA GLY A 179 7.95 11.98 3.00
C GLY A 179 9.24 11.50 2.35
N ILE A 180 9.98 10.62 3.04
CA ILE A 180 11.20 9.99 2.53
C ILE A 180 11.04 8.47 2.59
N TRP A 181 11.44 7.79 1.53
CA TRP A 181 11.53 6.33 1.45
C TRP A 181 12.65 5.90 0.51
N ALA A 182 13.09 4.66 0.62
CA ALA A 182 14.19 4.13 -0.18
C ALA A 182 13.96 4.37 -1.69
N PHE A 183 14.97 4.87 -2.36
CA PHE A 183 15.04 5.22 -3.78
C PHE A 183 14.10 6.34 -4.25
N LYS A 184 13.39 7.03 -3.34
CA LYS A 184 12.70 8.26 -3.72
C LYS A 184 13.70 9.28 -4.27
N GLY A 185 13.38 9.91 -5.40
CA GLY A 185 14.28 10.86 -6.06
C GLY A 185 15.52 10.24 -6.69
N GLY A 186 15.57 8.91 -6.81
CA GLY A 186 16.65 8.17 -7.46
C GLY A 186 17.89 7.91 -6.60
N VAL A 187 17.81 8.18 -5.29
CA VAL A 187 18.92 7.92 -4.36
C VAL A 187 18.56 6.85 -3.34
N PRO A 188 19.50 5.97 -2.92
CA PRO A 188 19.17 4.82 -2.07
C PRO A 188 18.45 5.16 -0.77
N GLN A 189 18.84 6.22 -0.07
CA GLN A 189 18.22 6.65 1.18
C GLN A 189 16.92 7.41 0.97
N GLY A 190 16.62 7.77 -0.28
CA GLY A 190 15.53 8.67 -0.61
C GLY A 190 15.86 10.13 -0.36
N THR A 191 15.18 11.03 -1.06
CA THR A 191 15.26 12.47 -0.89
C THR A 191 13.91 13.11 -1.13
N THR A 192 13.77 14.37 -0.75
CA THR A 192 12.62 15.19 -1.12
C THR A 192 12.59 15.42 -2.64
N THR A 193 11.43 15.67 -3.18
CA THR A 193 11.24 16.02 -4.58
C THR A 193 10.38 17.28 -4.68
N PRO A 194 10.51 18.08 -5.75
CA PRO A 194 9.72 19.30 -5.91
C PRO A 194 8.21 19.05 -5.89
N SER A 195 7.45 19.96 -5.29
CA SER A 195 5.99 19.83 -5.09
C SER A 195 5.20 19.72 -6.38
N PHE A 196 5.68 20.24 -7.51
CA PHE A 196 4.98 20.08 -8.78
C PHE A 196 4.77 18.61 -9.16
N ARG A 197 5.57 17.68 -8.64
CA ARG A 197 5.46 16.24 -8.87
C ARG A 197 4.26 15.58 -8.16
N ASP A 198 3.50 16.32 -7.36
CA ASP A 198 2.18 15.89 -6.89
C ASP A 198 1.19 15.72 -8.04
N LEU A 199 1.34 16.51 -9.10
CA LEU A 199 0.61 16.34 -10.35
C LEU A 199 1.40 15.46 -11.32
N MET A 200 0.70 14.87 -12.27
CA MET A 200 1.33 14.19 -13.42
C MET A 200 1.47 15.19 -14.57
N PRO A 201 2.49 15.04 -15.44
CA PRO A 201 2.53 15.81 -16.68
C PRO A 201 1.38 15.41 -17.58
N ILE A 202 0.86 16.38 -18.35
CA ILE A 202 -0.04 16.07 -19.46
C ILE A 202 0.80 15.45 -20.58
N PRO A 203 0.39 14.30 -21.18
CA PRO A 203 1.15 13.67 -22.24
C PRO A 203 1.40 14.62 -23.42
N ALA A 204 2.60 14.57 -23.99
CA ALA A 204 2.95 15.41 -25.13
C ALA A 204 2.04 15.19 -26.35
N SER A 205 1.53 13.96 -26.53
CA SER A 205 0.53 13.64 -27.56
C SER A 205 -0.74 14.46 -27.40
N ASP A 206 -1.23 14.62 -26.17
CA ASP A 206 -2.47 15.32 -25.88
C ASP A 206 -2.30 16.84 -26.07
N LEU A 207 -1.17 17.39 -25.60
CA LEU A 207 -0.80 18.79 -25.83
C LEU A 207 -0.67 19.11 -27.33
N GLY A 208 -0.15 18.15 -28.10
CA GLY A 208 0.07 18.35 -29.57
C GLY A 208 -1.24 18.39 -30.39
N VAL A 209 -2.29 17.72 -29.91
CA VAL A 209 -3.58 17.67 -30.63
C VAL A 209 -4.64 18.60 -30.07
N ASN A 210 -4.52 19.03 -28.82
CA ASN A 210 -5.46 19.94 -28.15
C ASN A 210 -4.74 21.20 -27.68
N THR A 211 -4.76 22.24 -28.51
CA THR A 211 -4.11 23.53 -28.23
C THR A 211 -4.73 24.35 -27.09
N ASN A 212 -5.87 23.90 -26.54
CA ASN A 212 -6.45 24.49 -25.35
C ASN A 212 -5.84 23.98 -24.04
N LEU A 213 -5.01 22.92 -24.12
CA LEU A 213 -4.31 22.39 -22.95
C LEU A 213 -3.04 23.19 -22.69
N THR A 214 -2.79 23.46 -21.42
CA THR A 214 -1.51 24.03 -20.95
C THR A 214 -0.87 23.02 -19.99
N GLN A 215 0.43 22.76 -20.17
CA GLN A 215 1.16 21.84 -19.31
C GLN A 215 1.10 22.26 -17.83
N ASN A 216 1.05 21.29 -16.95
CA ASN A 216 1.16 21.54 -15.50
C ASN A 216 2.51 22.23 -15.19
N PRO A 217 2.54 23.20 -14.25
CA PRO A 217 3.78 23.90 -13.89
C PRO A 217 4.90 22.93 -13.49
N GLY A 218 6.10 23.18 -13.99
CA GLY A 218 7.29 22.38 -13.66
C GLY A 218 7.64 21.25 -14.66
N TYR A 219 6.81 21.06 -15.69
CA TYR A 219 7.03 20.07 -16.74
C TYR A 219 7.30 20.72 -18.10
#